data_2881f124de3a6b3b51f88f16e4078e02
#
_entry.id   2881f124de3a6b3b51f88f16e4078e02
#
_cell.length_a   1.000
_cell.length_b   1.000
_cell.length_c   1.000
_cell.angle_alpha   90.00
_cell.angle_beta   90.00
_cell.angle_gamma   90.00
#
_symmetry.space_group_name_H-M   'P 1'
#
loop_
_entity.id
_entity.type
_entity.pdbx_description
1 polymer ?
#
loop_
_entity_poly.entity_id
_entity_poly.type
_entity_poly.pdbx_seq_one_letter_code
_entity_poly.pdbx_strand_id
1 'polypeptide(L)'
;MSDDPAAPPRFVRDRQALDELLARPKQTACPRCHRTGMLVGHGFLTGYAEHGNEREIRGRRLLCSARFRRAGCGRTFAVLLATVVAGFTVRTPTISALLEAVVAGLSRKAAWERAQASTGAAPGLSLRSGYRLWARLRAAQSRIRTALCHREPPPATADARPIAQMLAHLRATFAAAGCLVAAFQLALQRGVFA
;
A
#
# COMPACT_ATOMS: atom_id res chain seq x y z
N MET A 1 3.65 8.18 31.06
CA MET A 1 3.63 7.86 29.62
C MET A 1 3.25 6.38 29.55
N SER A 2 2.02 6.08 29.15
CA SER A 2 1.55 4.69 29.01
C SER A 2 2.24 4.11 27.78
N ASP A 3 3.18 3.19 28.00
CA ASP A 3 3.73 2.32 26.94
C ASP A 3 2.66 1.31 26.53
N ASP A 4 1.58 1.83 25.94
CA ASP A 4 0.59 0.93 25.33
C ASP A 4 1.23 0.37 24.04
N PRO A 5 1.48 -0.94 23.97
CA PRO A 5 2.20 -1.52 22.85
C PRO A 5 1.43 -1.28 21.56
N ALA A 6 2.03 -0.51 20.67
CA ALA A 6 1.42 -0.11 19.41
C ALA A 6 0.93 -1.34 18.62
N ALA A 7 -0.25 -1.23 18.04
CA ALA A 7 -0.74 -2.25 17.11
C ALA A 7 0.24 -2.39 15.92
N PRO A 8 0.43 -3.61 15.37
CA PRO A 8 1.34 -3.82 14.27
C PRO A 8 0.90 -3.00 13.06
N PRO A 9 1.86 -2.40 12.33
CA PRO A 9 1.55 -1.66 11.13
C PRO A 9 0.93 -2.60 10.06
N ARG A 10 -0.03 -2.08 9.32
CA ARG A 10 -0.59 -2.79 8.15
C ARG A 10 0.36 -2.78 6.97
N PHE A 11 1.16 -1.71 6.85
CA PHE A 11 2.18 -1.53 5.83
C PHE A 11 3.52 -1.23 6.47
N VAL A 12 4.57 -1.84 5.95
CA VAL A 12 5.97 -1.57 6.29
C VAL A 12 6.71 -1.09 5.05
N ARG A 13 7.76 -0.30 5.25
CA ARG A 13 8.49 0.36 4.17
C ARG A 13 9.07 -0.64 3.18
N ASP A 14 9.79 -1.62 3.68
CA ASP A 14 10.59 -2.56 2.91
C ASP A 14 10.69 -3.92 3.62
N ARG A 15 11.47 -4.80 3.04
CA ARG A 15 11.69 -6.16 3.56
C ARG A 15 12.41 -6.15 4.90
N GLN A 16 13.38 -5.26 5.08
CA GLN A 16 14.10 -5.15 6.35
C GLN A 16 13.16 -4.78 7.49
N ALA A 17 12.32 -3.77 7.31
CA ALA A 17 11.31 -3.38 8.30
C ALA A 17 10.30 -4.51 8.59
N LEU A 18 9.99 -5.35 7.59
CA LEU A 18 9.16 -6.54 7.80
C LEU A 18 9.89 -7.57 8.66
N ASP A 19 11.16 -7.85 8.38
CA ASP A 19 11.94 -8.83 9.12
C ASP A 19 12.23 -8.36 10.56
N GLU A 20 12.46 -7.07 10.78
CA GLU A 20 12.57 -6.47 12.13
C GLU A 20 11.27 -6.65 12.96
N LEU A 21 10.11 -6.39 12.34
CA LEU A 21 8.81 -6.65 12.97
C LEU A 21 8.65 -8.14 13.34
N LEU A 22 9.09 -9.03 12.46
CA LEU A 22 9.00 -10.48 12.65
C LEU A 22 10.00 -11.03 13.67
N ALA A 23 11.09 -10.34 13.92
CA ALA A 23 12.04 -10.69 14.99
C ALA A 23 11.44 -10.46 16.39
N ARG A 24 10.50 -9.52 16.50
CA ARG A 24 9.89 -9.12 17.80
C ARG A 24 8.35 -9.19 17.83
N PRO A 25 7.71 -10.24 17.30
CA PRO A 25 6.24 -10.28 17.22
C PRO A 25 5.57 -10.29 18.60
N LYS A 26 6.26 -10.79 19.62
CA LYS A 26 5.75 -10.83 20.99
C LYS A 26 5.68 -9.47 21.68
N GLN A 27 6.41 -8.48 21.20
CA GLN A 27 6.38 -7.11 21.73
C GLN A 27 5.25 -6.27 21.12
N THR A 28 4.58 -6.81 20.11
CA THR A 28 3.53 -6.11 19.36
C THR A 28 2.15 -6.57 19.85
N ALA A 29 1.24 -5.63 20.08
CA ALA A 29 -0.13 -5.94 20.47
C ALA A 29 -0.95 -6.46 19.29
N CYS A 30 -1.87 -7.38 19.52
CA CYS A 30 -2.83 -7.77 18.50
C CYS A 30 -3.77 -6.60 18.17
N PRO A 31 -3.99 -6.25 16.91
CA PRO A 31 -4.87 -5.12 16.52
C PRO A 31 -6.36 -5.36 16.83
N ARG A 32 -6.73 -6.57 17.27
CA ARG A 32 -8.12 -6.93 17.56
C ARG A 32 -8.42 -7.11 19.04
N CYS A 33 -7.55 -7.81 19.76
CA CYS A 33 -7.77 -8.06 21.18
C CYS A 33 -6.80 -7.32 22.09
N HIS A 34 -5.92 -6.51 21.51
CA HIS A 34 -4.92 -5.65 22.17
C HIS A 34 -3.93 -6.38 23.09
N ARG A 35 -3.94 -7.72 23.10
CA ARG A 35 -3.01 -8.52 23.91
C ARG A 35 -1.65 -8.62 23.25
N THR A 36 -0.60 -8.46 24.04
CA THR A 36 0.80 -8.67 23.66
C THR A 36 1.23 -10.11 23.83
N GLY A 37 2.34 -10.50 23.26
CA GLY A 37 2.91 -11.85 23.40
C GLY A 37 2.20 -12.94 22.60
N MET A 38 1.06 -12.64 21.97
CA MET A 38 0.21 -13.61 21.31
C MET A 38 0.48 -13.76 19.82
N LEU A 39 1.23 -12.85 19.21
CA LEU A 39 1.46 -12.84 17.76
C LEU A 39 2.54 -13.86 17.38
N VAL A 40 2.23 -14.63 16.35
CA VAL A 40 3.16 -15.58 15.72
C VAL A 40 3.10 -15.46 14.19
N GLY A 41 4.20 -15.75 13.52
CA GLY A 41 4.23 -15.79 12.07
C GLY A 41 3.33 -16.92 11.54
N HIS A 42 2.51 -16.62 10.51
CA HIS A 42 1.53 -17.55 9.95
C HIS A 42 1.64 -17.70 8.42
N GLY A 43 2.82 -17.60 7.87
CA GLY A 43 3.10 -17.76 6.46
C GLY A 43 3.37 -16.44 5.73
N PHE A 44 4.03 -16.55 4.58
CA PHE A 44 4.30 -15.43 3.70
C PHE A 44 3.10 -15.14 2.80
N LEU A 45 2.91 -13.87 2.50
CA LEU A 45 2.04 -13.44 1.42
C LEU A 45 2.91 -13.31 0.18
N THR A 46 2.67 -14.18 -0.78
CA THR A 46 3.43 -14.20 -2.04
C THR A 46 2.53 -13.81 -3.20
N GLY A 47 3.12 -13.34 -4.28
CA GLY A 47 2.45 -13.04 -5.54
C GLY A 47 3.47 -12.97 -6.65
N TYR A 48 3.03 -12.84 -7.88
CA TYR A 48 3.92 -12.67 -9.02
C TYR A 48 4.62 -11.31 -8.95
N ALA A 49 5.90 -11.30 -9.28
CA ALA A 49 6.63 -10.06 -9.47
C ALA A 49 5.98 -9.22 -10.58
N GLU A 50 6.11 -7.90 -10.50
CA GLU A 50 5.65 -7.02 -11.57
C GLU A 50 6.49 -7.22 -12.84
N HIS A 51 7.72 -7.70 -12.63
CA HIS A 51 8.69 -8.02 -13.67
C HIS A 51 8.82 -9.55 -13.80
N GLY A 52 8.21 -10.14 -14.81
CA GLY A 52 8.30 -11.59 -15.08
C GLY A 52 7.30 -12.45 -14.31
N ASN A 53 7.55 -13.76 -14.33
CA ASN A 53 6.68 -14.78 -13.73
C ASN A 53 7.20 -15.30 -12.39
N GLU A 54 8.21 -14.66 -11.82
CA GLU A 54 8.76 -15.08 -10.53
C GLU A 54 7.82 -14.74 -9.38
N ARG A 55 7.80 -15.59 -8.38
CA ARG A 55 7.07 -15.33 -7.14
C ARG A 55 7.95 -14.57 -6.16
N GLU A 56 7.39 -13.53 -5.59
CA GLU A 56 8.05 -12.68 -4.61
C GLU A 56 7.24 -12.59 -3.32
N ILE A 57 7.92 -12.23 -2.24
CA ILE A 57 7.28 -11.96 -0.96
C ILE A 57 6.70 -10.54 -1.00
N ARG A 58 5.41 -10.45 -0.72
CA ARG A 58 4.62 -9.21 -0.69
C ARG A 58 4.32 -8.74 0.73
N GLY A 59 4.51 -9.63 1.70
CA GLY A 59 4.24 -9.37 3.09
C GLY A 59 4.20 -10.65 3.92
N ARG A 60 3.66 -10.53 5.11
CA ARG A 60 3.52 -11.63 6.07
C ARG A 60 2.12 -11.67 6.65
N ARG A 61 1.62 -12.88 6.88
CA ARG A 61 0.45 -13.10 7.72
C ARG A 61 0.90 -13.36 9.15
N LEU A 62 0.26 -12.71 10.10
CA LEU A 62 0.44 -12.93 11.53
C LEU A 62 -0.84 -13.52 12.10
N LEU A 63 -0.72 -14.43 13.06
CA LEU A 63 -1.80 -15.04 13.80
C LEU A 63 -1.71 -14.62 15.28
N CYS A 64 -2.80 -14.13 15.84
CA CYS A 64 -2.94 -14.00 17.28
C CYS A 64 -3.30 -15.38 17.85
N SER A 65 -2.30 -16.10 18.37
CA SER A 65 -2.44 -17.52 18.72
C SER A 65 -3.32 -17.73 19.95
N ALA A 66 -4.37 -18.54 19.80
CA ALA A 66 -5.17 -19.07 20.91
C ALA A 66 -4.78 -20.52 21.29
N ARG A 67 -3.71 -21.06 20.69
CA ARG A 67 -3.23 -22.43 20.91
C ARG A 67 -2.33 -22.52 22.14
N PHE A 68 -2.18 -23.71 22.69
CA PHE A 68 -1.29 -24.02 23.82
C PHE A 68 -1.54 -23.14 25.06
N ARG A 69 -2.82 -22.98 25.44
CA ARG A 69 -3.26 -22.16 26.58
C ARG A 69 -2.94 -20.66 26.44
N ARG A 70 -2.63 -20.18 25.25
CA ARG A 70 -2.47 -18.75 25.01
C ARG A 70 -3.83 -18.08 24.93
N ALA A 71 -3.91 -16.87 25.45
CA ALA A 71 -5.17 -16.10 25.49
C ALA A 71 -5.39 -15.21 24.25
N GLY A 72 -4.86 -15.62 23.09
CA GLY A 72 -5.05 -14.89 21.83
C GLY A 72 -6.47 -15.03 21.27
N CYS A 73 -6.85 -14.18 20.32
CA CYS A 73 -8.20 -14.17 19.73
C CYS A 73 -8.36 -15.12 18.52
N GLY A 74 -7.34 -15.88 18.12
CA GLY A 74 -7.38 -16.79 16.98
C GLY A 74 -7.47 -16.12 15.60
N ARG A 75 -7.38 -14.80 15.51
CA ARG A 75 -7.52 -14.06 14.26
C ARG A 75 -6.16 -13.82 13.58
N THR A 76 -6.19 -13.79 12.25
CA THR A 76 -5.04 -13.42 11.41
C THR A 76 -5.17 -12.00 10.89
N PHE A 77 -4.04 -11.38 10.61
CA PHE A 77 -3.95 -10.13 9.87
C PHE A 77 -2.71 -10.14 8.98
N ALA A 78 -2.71 -9.29 7.97
CA ALA A 78 -1.64 -9.18 7.00
C ALA A 78 -0.83 -7.90 7.24
N VAL A 79 0.49 -8.02 7.20
CA VAL A 79 1.44 -6.92 7.08
C VAL A 79 2.00 -6.96 5.67
N LEU A 80 1.86 -5.91 4.91
CA LEU A 80 2.27 -5.79 3.51
C LEU A 80 3.45 -4.82 3.36
N LEU A 81 4.26 -5.04 2.34
CA LEU A 81 5.20 -4.01 1.90
C LEU A 81 4.44 -2.82 1.32
N ALA A 82 4.87 -1.60 1.59
CA ALA A 82 4.19 -0.39 1.10
C ALA A 82 4.21 -0.24 -0.42
N THR A 83 5.12 -0.93 -1.09
CA THR A 83 5.17 -1.01 -2.56
C THR A 83 4.11 -1.96 -3.13
N VAL A 84 3.46 -2.77 -2.30
CA VAL A 84 2.45 -3.75 -2.73
C VAL A 84 1.06 -3.14 -2.76
N VAL A 85 0.31 -3.47 -3.79
CA VAL A 85 -1.11 -3.15 -3.90
C VAL A 85 -1.91 -4.43 -3.71
N ALA A 86 -2.72 -4.48 -2.68
CA ALA A 86 -3.52 -5.66 -2.36
C ALA A 86 -4.45 -6.05 -3.53
N GLY A 87 -4.40 -7.31 -3.96
CA GLY A 87 -5.22 -7.82 -5.06
C GLY A 87 -4.71 -7.49 -6.47
N PHE A 88 -3.54 -6.85 -6.60
CA PHE A 88 -2.93 -6.52 -7.89
C PHE A 88 -1.49 -7.04 -7.99
N THR A 89 -1.06 -7.37 -9.20
CA THR A 89 0.35 -7.63 -9.50
C THR A 89 1.13 -6.32 -9.57
N VAL A 90 0.48 -5.26 -10.04
CA VAL A 90 1.03 -3.90 -10.16
C VAL A 90 1.52 -3.38 -8.81
N ARG A 91 2.66 -2.69 -8.84
CA ARG A 91 3.27 -2.03 -7.67
C ARG A 91 2.90 -0.55 -7.58
N THR A 92 3.11 0.02 -6.40
CA THR A 92 2.79 1.44 -6.17
C THR A 92 3.61 2.41 -7.03
N PRO A 93 4.89 2.15 -7.42
CA PRO A 93 5.60 3.00 -8.38
C PRO A 93 4.89 3.09 -9.73
N THR A 94 4.43 1.97 -10.29
CA THR A 94 3.69 1.96 -11.56
C THR A 94 2.37 2.72 -11.47
N ILE A 95 1.68 2.65 -10.30
CA ILE A 95 0.48 3.47 -10.08
C ILE A 95 0.82 4.96 -10.03
N SER A 96 1.90 5.33 -9.34
CA SER A 96 2.36 6.72 -9.28
C SER A 96 2.70 7.24 -10.68
N ALA A 97 3.46 6.47 -11.46
CA ALA A 97 3.81 6.82 -12.84
C ALA A 97 2.59 6.93 -13.76
N LEU A 98 1.58 6.05 -13.60
CA LEU A 98 0.32 6.13 -14.34
C LEU A 98 -0.45 7.43 -14.01
N LEU A 99 -0.55 7.78 -12.73
CA LEU A 99 -1.21 9.01 -12.30
C LEU A 99 -0.52 10.25 -12.90
N GLU A 100 0.81 10.30 -12.82
CA GLU A 100 1.63 11.37 -13.39
C GLU A 100 1.38 11.52 -14.91
N ALA A 101 1.43 10.41 -15.63
CA ALA A 101 1.26 10.41 -17.09
C ALA A 101 -0.14 10.87 -17.51
N VAL A 102 -1.20 10.44 -16.80
CA VAL A 102 -2.58 10.86 -17.10
C VAL A 102 -2.80 12.34 -16.77
N VAL A 103 -2.24 12.82 -15.67
CA VAL A 103 -2.35 14.24 -15.28
C VAL A 103 -1.59 15.11 -16.26
N ALA A 104 -0.45 14.63 -16.80
CA ALA A 104 0.30 15.28 -17.89
C ALA A 104 -0.43 15.29 -19.25
N GLY A 105 -1.65 14.71 -19.33
CA GLY A 105 -2.49 14.78 -20.53
C GLY A 105 -2.35 13.60 -21.50
N LEU A 106 -1.60 12.56 -21.16
CA LEU A 106 -1.54 11.37 -21.99
C LEU A 106 -2.87 10.62 -22.01
N SER A 107 -3.20 9.98 -23.14
CA SER A 107 -4.32 9.04 -23.19
C SER A 107 -4.10 7.89 -22.20
N ARG A 108 -5.17 7.25 -21.74
CA ARG A 108 -5.06 6.13 -20.79
C ARG A 108 -4.17 4.99 -21.27
N LYS A 109 -4.20 4.71 -22.58
CA LYS A 109 -3.33 3.70 -23.21
C LYS A 109 -1.86 4.15 -23.14
N ALA A 110 -1.55 5.34 -23.63
CA ALA A 110 -0.18 5.87 -23.62
C ALA A 110 0.36 6.04 -22.19
N ALA A 111 -0.47 6.48 -21.26
CA ALA A 111 -0.10 6.61 -19.85
C ALA A 111 0.24 5.25 -19.22
N TRP A 112 -0.53 4.19 -19.55
CA TRP A 112 -0.26 2.85 -19.08
C TRP A 112 1.04 2.28 -19.65
N GLU A 113 1.24 2.41 -20.96
CA GLU A 113 2.48 1.98 -21.64
C GLU A 113 3.71 2.72 -21.07
N ARG A 114 3.60 4.03 -20.86
CA ARG A 114 4.66 4.84 -20.25
C ARG A 114 4.94 4.41 -18.80
N ALA A 115 3.91 4.16 -17.99
CA ALA A 115 4.08 3.74 -16.62
C ALA A 115 4.81 2.39 -16.53
N GLN A 116 4.47 1.43 -17.39
CA GLN A 116 5.17 0.15 -17.47
C GLN A 116 6.64 0.33 -17.88
N ALA A 117 6.89 1.12 -18.92
CA ALA A 117 8.26 1.37 -19.40
C ALA A 117 9.14 2.05 -18.34
N SER A 118 8.59 3.03 -17.61
CA SER A 118 9.35 3.79 -16.60
C SER A 118 9.70 2.99 -15.35
N THR A 119 8.96 1.93 -15.05
CA THR A 119 9.19 1.09 -13.87
C THR A 119 9.81 -0.25 -14.22
N GLY A 120 10.13 -0.49 -15.49
CA GLY A 120 10.64 -1.77 -15.98
C GLY A 120 9.63 -2.91 -15.82
N ALA A 121 8.34 -2.60 -15.64
CA ALA A 121 7.30 -3.61 -15.57
C ALA A 121 7.36 -4.50 -16.82
N ALA A 122 7.30 -5.82 -16.62
CA ALA A 122 7.42 -6.77 -17.72
C ALA A 122 6.40 -6.45 -18.82
N PRO A 123 6.79 -6.55 -20.09
CA PRO A 123 5.82 -6.54 -21.16
C PRO A 123 4.88 -7.73 -21.01
N GLY A 124 3.71 -7.53 -20.44
CA GLY A 124 2.79 -8.63 -20.12
C GLY A 124 1.59 -8.21 -19.28
N LEU A 125 1.68 -7.09 -18.61
CA LEU A 125 0.49 -6.54 -17.97
C LEU A 125 -0.42 -5.95 -19.05
N SER A 126 -1.52 -6.63 -19.30
CA SER A 126 -2.44 -6.27 -20.37
C SER A 126 -3.02 -4.86 -20.21
N LEU A 127 -3.36 -4.23 -21.33
CA LEU A 127 -4.07 -2.95 -21.32
C LEU A 127 -5.37 -3.02 -20.51
N ARG A 128 -6.05 -4.19 -20.48
CA ARG A 128 -7.22 -4.45 -19.63
C ARG A 128 -6.89 -4.27 -18.15
N SER A 129 -5.70 -4.69 -17.70
CA SER A 129 -5.24 -4.47 -16.33
C SER A 129 -5.08 -2.98 -16.03
N GLY A 130 -4.53 -2.22 -16.97
CA GLY A 130 -4.43 -0.76 -16.86
C GLY A 130 -5.81 -0.08 -16.74
N TYR A 131 -6.78 -0.48 -17.54
CA TYR A 131 -8.15 0.07 -17.43
C TYR A 131 -8.85 -0.30 -16.12
N ARG A 132 -8.67 -1.54 -15.63
CA ARG A 132 -9.19 -1.94 -14.31
C ARG A 132 -8.57 -1.13 -13.18
N LEU A 133 -7.26 -0.95 -13.23
CA LEU A 133 -6.52 -0.14 -12.26
C LEU A 133 -7.03 1.32 -12.27
N TRP A 134 -7.18 1.89 -13.46
CA TRP A 134 -7.71 3.24 -13.64
C TRP A 134 -9.12 3.40 -13.05
N ALA A 135 -10.01 2.45 -13.31
CA ALA A 135 -11.36 2.46 -12.74
C ALA A 135 -11.32 2.43 -11.20
N ARG A 136 -10.44 1.64 -10.61
CA ARG A 136 -10.25 1.59 -9.16
C ARG A 136 -9.69 2.90 -8.59
N LEU A 137 -8.73 3.53 -9.27
CA LEU A 137 -8.19 4.83 -8.87
C LEU A 137 -9.28 5.91 -8.89
N ARG A 138 -10.09 5.96 -9.94
CA ARG A 138 -11.22 6.88 -10.03
C ARG A 138 -12.24 6.66 -8.90
N ALA A 139 -12.56 5.43 -8.58
CA ALA A 139 -13.47 5.11 -7.48
C ALA A 139 -12.88 5.46 -6.10
N ALA A 140 -11.56 5.34 -5.93
CA ALA A 140 -10.87 5.58 -4.66
C ALA A 140 -10.50 7.05 -4.43
N GLN A 141 -10.48 7.90 -5.46
CA GLN A 141 -9.89 9.24 -5.42
C GLN A 141 -10.50 10.14 -4.32
N SER A 142 -11.81 10.11 -4.12
CA SER A 142 -12.47 10.89 -3.07
C SER A 142 -12.02 10.44 -1.68
N ARG A 143 -12.00 9.13 -1.42
CA ARG A 143 -11.56 8.56 -0.14
C ARG A 143 -10.09 8.87 0.15
N ILE A 144 -9.23 8.84 -0.86
CA ILE A 144 -7.81 9.19 -0.74
C ILE A 144 -7.70 10.65 -0.33
N ARG A 145 -8.40 11.57 -1.01
CA ARG A 145 -8.40 12.99 -0.70
C ARG A 145 -8.91 13.27 0.73
N THR A 146 -10.05 12.67 1.11
CA THR A 146 -10.57 12.80 2.48
C THR A 146 -9.57 12.32 3.53
N ALA A 147 -8.90 11.19 3.27
CA ALA A 147 -7.88 10.68 4.19
C ALA A 147 -6.66 11.61 4.30
N LEU A 148 -6.28 12.28 3.22
CA LEU A 148 -5.19 13.26 3.21
C LEU A 148 -5.55 14.55 3.96
N CYS A 149 -6.81 15.00 3.93
CA CYS A 149 -7.27 16.19 4.63
C CYS A 149 -7.05 16.15 6.15
N HIS A 150 -6.89 14.95 6.74
CA HIS A 150 -6.52 14.80 8.15
C HIS A 150 -5.05 15.12 8.43
N ARG A 151 -4.21 15.27 7.41
CA ARG A 151 -2.78 15.58 7.54
C ARG A 151 -2.42 16.95 7.00
N GLU A 152 -2.95 17.27 5.85
CA GLU A 152 -2.64 18.49 5.12
C GLU A 152 -3.91 19.01 4.43
N PRO A 153 -4.20 20.29 4.47
CA PRO A 153 -5.31 20.86 3.70
C PRO A 153 -5.04 20.67 2.20
N PRO A 154 -6.12 20.49 1.39
CA PRO A 154 -5.93 20.32 -0.04
C PRO A 154 -5.30 21.58 -0.65
N PRO A 155 -4.25 21.43 -1.46
CA PRO A 155 -3.61 22.57 -2.11
C PRO A 155 -4.54 23.20 -3.14
N ALA A 156 -4.41 24.50 -3.33
CA ALA A 156 -5.04 25.19 -4.45
C ALA A 156 -4.47 24.63 -5.77
N THR A 157 -5.34 24.24 -6.69
CA THR A 157 -4.94 23.78 -8.02
C THR A 157 -5.90 24.31 -9.08
N ALA A 158 -5.37 24.76 -10.20
CA ALA A 158 -6.16 25.20 -11.35
C ALA A 158 -6.82 24.01 -12.09
N ASP A 159 -6.34 22.81 -11.90
CA ASP A 159 -6.88 21.61 -12.56
C ASP A 159 -8.11 21.12 -11.82
N ALA A 160 -9.28 21.25 -12.46
CA ALA A 160 -10.55 20.81 -11.91
C ALA A 160 -10.76 19.29 -11.94
N ARG A 161 -9.90 18.52 -12.64
CA ARG A 161 -10.03 17.06 -12.72
C ARG A 161 -9.80 16.42 -11.36
N PRO A 162 -10.72 15.59 -10.83
CA PRO A 162 -10.59 15.01 -9.49
C PRO A 162 -9.30 14.20 -9.25
N ILE A 163 -8.81 13.51 -10.29
CA ILE A 163 -7.54 12.77 -10.23
C ILE A 163 -6.33 13.72 -10.14
N ALA A 164 -6.35 14.83 -10.87
CA ALA A 164 -5.28 15.83 -10.80
C ALA A 164 -5.24 16.49 -9.40
N GLN A 165 -6.40 16.81 -8.84
CA GLN A 165 -6.52 17.33 -7.48
C GLN A 165 -6.02 16.31 -6.44
N MET A 166 -6.33 15.02 -6.61
CA MET A 166 -5.80 13.95 -5.75
C MET A 166 -4.28 13.87 -5.85
N LEU A 167 -3.72 13.91 -7.06
CA LEU A 167 -2.26 13.87 -7.26
C LEU A 167 -1.58 15.10 -6.67
N ALA A 168 -2.16 16.29 -6.86
CA ALA A 168 -1.65 17.52 -6.26
C ALA A 168 -1.63 17.43 -4.72
N HIS A 169 -2.68 16.86 -4.12
CA HIS A 169 -2.75 16.66 -2.67
C HIS A 169 -1.71 15.63 -2.18
N LEU A 170 -1.54 14.51 -2.89
CA LEU A 170 -0.47 13.53 -2.57
C LEU A 170 0.93 14.17 -2.64
N ARG A 171 1.19 15.01 -3.65
CA ARG A 171 2.47 15.73 -3.80
C ARG A 171 2.69 16.73 -2.66
N ALA A 172 1.68 17.49 -2.29
CA ALA A 172 1.77 18.43 -1.18
C ALA A 172 2.08 17.71 0.14
N THR A 173 1.34 16.60 0.41
CA THR A 173 1.50 15.84 1.68
C THR A 173 2.81 15.05 1.74
N PHE A 174 3.34 14.57 0.59
CA PHE A 174 4.48 13.66 0.55
C PHE A 174 5.60 14.13 -0.40
N ALA A 175 5.90 15.43 -0.40
CA ALA A 175 6.83 16.08 -1.33
C ALA A 175 8.22 15.41 -1.42
N ALA A 176 8.74 14.89 -0.29
CA ALA A 176 10.04 14.23 -0.21
C ALA A 176 10.02 12.74 -0.56
N ALA A 177 8.85 12.17 -0.87
CA ALA A 177 8.74 10.72 -1.09
C ALA A 177 9.06 10.33 -2.53
N GLY A 178 9.93 9.33 -2.72
CA GLY A 178 10.22 8.75 -4.04
C GLY A 178 9.03 8.05 -4.71
N CYS A 179 8.01 7.64 -3.92
CA CYS A 179 6.77 7.07 -4.43
C CYS A 179 5.58 7.54 -3.58
N LEU A 180 4.74 8.38 -4.15
CA LEU A 180 3.60 9.01 -3.46
C LEU A 180 2.58 8.00 -2.94
N VAL A 181 2.27 6.96 -3.71
CA VAL A 181 1.29 5.93 -3.33
C VAL A 181 1.83 5.04 -2.20
N ALA A 182 3.13 4.71 -2.22
CA ALA A 182 3.75 3.98 -1.12
C ALA A 182 3.77 4.81 0.17
N ALA A 183 4.12 6.09 0.06
CA ALA A 183 4.10 7.03 1.19
C ALA A 183 2.70 7.17 1.80
N PHE A 184 1.66 7.25 0.96
CA PHE A 184 0.27 7.23 1.40
C PHE A 184 -0.06 5.96 2.21
N GLN A 185 0.28 4.77 1.70
CA GLN A 185 0.02 3.50 2.39
C GLN A 185 0.75 3.41 3.73
N LEU A 186 2.02 3.85 3.78
CA LEU A 186 2.82 3.88 5.01
C LEU A 186 2.26 4.86 6.04
N ALA A 187 1.99 6.09 5.62
CA ALA A 187 1.61 7.15 6.53
C ALA A 187 0.21 6.97 7.12
N LEU A 188 -0.73 6.44 6.35
CA LEU A 188 -2.12 6.25 6.74
C LEU A 188 -2.46 4.82 7.14
N GLN A 189 -1.50 3.90 6.99
CA GLN A 189 -1.69 2.48 7.27
C GLN A 189 -2.92 1.90 6.56
N ARG A 190 -3.21 2.42 5.36
CA ARG A 190 -4.38 2.13 4.55
C ARG A 190 -3.99 1.80 3.12
N GLY A 191 -4.56 0.75 2.55
CA GLY A 191 -4.39 0.44 1.14
C GLY A 191 -5.01 1.51 0.25
N VAL A 192 -4.37 1.82 -0.87
CA VAL A 192 -4.83 2.84 -1.83
C VAL A 192 -6.25 2.58 -2.36
N PHE A 193 -6.71 1.32 -2.34
CA PHE A 193 -8.06 0.92 -2.77
C PHE A 193 -8.97 0.46 -1.61
N ALA A 194 -8.53 0.61 -0.36
CA ALA A 194 -9.28 0.19 0.83
C ALA A 194 -10.29 1.24 1.30
#